data_b9e8eab120a09a96e8ade18d45859916
#
_entry.id   b9e8eab120a09a96e8ade18d45859916
#
_cell.length_a   1.000
_cell.length_b   1.000
_cell.length_c   1.000
_cell.angle_alpha   90.00
_cell.angle_beta   90.00
_cell.angle_gamma   90.00
#
_symmetry.space_group_name_H-M   'P 1'
#
loop_
_entity.id
_entity.type
_entity.pdbx_description
1 polymer ?
#
loop_
_entity_poly.entity_id
_entity_poly.type
_entity_poly.pdbx_seq_one_letter_code
_entity_poly.pdbx_strand_id
1 'polypeptide(L)'
;MKRKILIAGILALFSSCSIISGIAGVAGSVGPIIGATNIITRIIGSKNGEIKAKDVKYRFSDAELVMDNGVAIITGKLSHNGPVKKNLVLRVPCQDKDGHEIGMATDRIEQMEKYQKWEFKAKLYNPDVRTCKMTEAKITEENIDEIL
;
A
#
# COMPACT_ATOMS: atom_id res chain seq x y z
N MET A 1 18.99 -37.57 42.27
CA MET A 1 18.71 -36.52 43.13
C MET A 1 19.17 -35.30 42.57
N LYS A 2 18.55 -34.35 42.66
CA LYS A 2 19.05 -33.26 42.41
C LYS A 2 19.09 -32.68 41.24
N ARG A 3 18.18 -32.39 40.59
CA ARG A 3 18.27 -31.72 39.35
C ARG A 3 17.16 -30.80 39.14
N LYS A 4 16.87 -30.02 40.08
CA LYS A 4 15.65 -29.22 39.98
C LYS A 4 15.87 -27.73 39.97
N ILE A 5 16.99 -27.28 39.58
CA ILE A 5 17.30 -25.89 39.84
C ILE A 5 17.52 -25.06 38.57
N LEU A 6 17.35 -25.64 37.45
CA LEU A 6 17.77 -24.95 36.24
C LEU A 6 16.71 -24.33 35.41
N ILE A 7 15.48 -24.27 35.87
CA ILE A 7 14.39 -23.81 35.04
C ILE A 7 13.96 -22.39 35.35
N ALA A 8 14.33 -21.89 36.49
CA ALA A 8 13.88 -20.60 36.91
C ALA A 8 14.62 -19.41 36.29
N GLY A 9 15.77 -19.67 35.75
CA GLY A 9 16.58 -18.59 35.21
C GLY A 9 16.21 -18.14 33.81
N ILE A 10 15.48 -18.94 33.12
CA ILE A 10 15.21 -18.64 31.71
C ILE A 10 14.02 -17.71 31.51
N LEU A 11 13.13 -17.74 32.47
CA LEU A 11 11.94 -16.90 32.38
C LEU A 11 12.21 -15.41 32.56
N ALA A 12 13.25 -15.08 33.20
CA ALA A 12 13.57 -13.67 33.47
C ALA A 12 14.08 -12.95 32.21
N LEU A 13 14.61 -13.71 31.31
CA LEU A 13 15.18 -13.10 30.11
C LEU A 13 14.13 -12.65 29.09
N PHE A 14 12.97 -13.27 29.14
CA PHE A 14 11.94 -12.88 28.20
C PHE A 14 11.20 -11.61 28.58
N SER A 15 11.15 -11.32 29.84
CA SER A 15 10.48 -10.10 30.26
C SER A 15 11.30 -8.86 29.92
N SER A 16 12.58 -9.00 29.88
CA SER A 16 13.40 -7.86 29.50
C SER A 16 13.28 -7.52 28.01
N CYS A 17 13.03 -8.50 27.21
CA CYS A 17 12.83 -8.22 25.79
C CYS A 17 11.54 -7.44 25.53
N SER A 18 10.53 -7.69 26.34
CA SER A 18 9.29 -6.96 26.15
C SER A 18 9.45 -5.50 26.51
N ILE A 19 10.20 -5.23 27.49
CA ILE A 19 10.44 -3.86 27.89
C ILE A 19 11.22 -3.13 26.82
N ILE A 20 12.17 -3.80 26.26
CA ILE A 20 12.94 -3.20 25.20
C ILE A 20 12.08 -2.90 23.99
N SER A 21 11.12 -3.75 23.73
CA SER A 21 10.22 -3.49 22.64
C SER A 21 9.39 -2.24 22.87
N GLY A 22 8.96 -2.06 24.07
CA GLY A 22 8.22 -0.85 24.40
C GLY A 22 9.07 0.40 24.25
N ILE A 23 10.28 0.32 24.68
CA ILE A 23 11.17 1.45 24.54
C ILE A 23 11.50 1.69 23.08
N ALA A 24 11.66 0.64 22.36
CA ALA A 24 11.91 0.80 20.95
C ALA A 24 10.76 1.52 20.25
N GLY A 25 9.57 1.23 20.67
CA GLY A 25 8.43 1.96 20.14
C GLY A 25 8.50 3.46 20.45
N VAL A 26 8.93 3.77 21.63
CA VAL A 26 9.10 5.17 21.96
C VAL A 26 10.26 5.76 21.19
N ALA A 27 11.31 5.04 21.14
CA ALA A 27 12.45 5.53 20.41
C ALA A 27 12.12 5.72 18.97
N GLY A 28 11.28 4.87 18.48
CA GLY A 28 10.86 5.05 17.14
C GLY A 28 10.23 6.39 16.91
N SER A 29 9.60 6.84 17.95
CA SER A 29 9.01 8.10 17.76
C SER A 29 10.01 9.12 17.44
N VAL A 30 11.11 8.91 17.85
CA VAL A 30 11.98 9.85 17.62
C VAL A 30 12.40 9.94 16.42
N GLY A 31 12.35 9.21 15.98
CA GLY A 31 12.77 9.26 14.82
C GLY A 31 13.15 10.23 14.25
N PRO A 32 13.27 10.84 14.64
CA PRO A 32 13.61 11.83 14.18
C PRO A 32 14.10 11.97 13.09
N ILE A 33 14.26 11.40 12.91
CA ILE A 33 14.36 11.39 12.02
C ILE A 33 14.39 12.21 11.13
N ILE A 34 14.68 12.74 11.43
CA ILE A 34 15.27 13.62 11.00
C ILE A 34 15.56 13.56 9.69
N GLY A 35 15.05 14.04 9.10
CA GLY A 35 15.45 14.38 8.02
C GLY A 35 15.25 13.98 6.96
N ALA A 36 15.00 13.38 7.04
CA ALA A 36 15.24 12.91 5.97
C ALA A 36 14.19 12.95 5.00
N THR A 37 13.31 12.20 5.03
CA THR A 37 12.30 12.10 4.01
C THR A 37 11.03 12.76 4.49
N ASN A 38 10.41 13.53 3.67
CA ASN A 38 9.10 14.10 3.96
C ASN A 38 8.01 13.10 3.59
N ILE A 39 8.13 11.89 4.09
CA ILE A 39 7.14 10.85 3.84
C ILE A 39 6.03 11.00 4.85
N ILE A 40 4.82 11.19 4.37
CA ILE A 40 3.64 11.33 5.21
C ILE A 40 2.63 10.29 4.77
N THR A 41 2.28 9.39 5.67
CA THR A 41 1.21 8.42 5.40
C THR A 41 -0.14 9.11 5.40
N ARG A 42 -0.95 8.85 4.41
CA ARG A 42 -2.28 9.42 4.22
C ARG A 42 -3.36 8.33 4.26
N ILE A 43 -4.59 8.75 4.26
CA ILE A 43 -5.74 7.84 4.32
C ILE A 43 -6.07 7.34 2.92
N ILE A 44 -6.17 6.03 2.78
CA ILE A 44 -6.53 5.43 1.51
C ILE A 44 -7.97 4.90 1.49
N GLY A 45 -8.72 5.08 2.54
CA GLY A 45 -10.04 4.54 2.68
C GLY A 45 -10.02 3.08 3.11
N SER A 46 -9.93 2.16 2.17
CA SER A 46 -9.83 0.73 2.48
C SER A 46 -8.52 0.15 1.98
N LYS A 47 -7.89 -0.68 2.81
CA LYS A 47 -6.66 -1.38 2.43
C LYS A 47 -6.90 -2.61 1.58
N ASN A 48 -8.09 -3.16 1.63
CA ASN A 48 -8.46 -4.36 0.89
C ASN A 48 -9.84 -4.18 0.26
N GLY A 49 -10.07 -4.80 -0.87
CA GLY A 49 -11.37 -4.73 -1.53
C GLY A 49 -11.35 -5.29 -2.94
N GLU A 50 -12.39 -4.97 -3.69
CA GLU A 50 -12.58 -5.42 -5.06
C GLU A 50 -12.84 -4.23 -5.99
N ILE A 51 -12.31 -4.32 -7.20
CA ILE A 51 -12.58 -3.40 -8.30
C ILE A 51 -13.23 -4.21 -9.43
N LYS A 52 -14.39 -3.78 -9.88
CA LYS A 52 -15.05 -4.42 -11.02
C LYS A 52 -14.68 -3.69 -12.30
N ALA A 53 -14.18 -4.42 -13.27
CA ALA A 53 -13.87 -3.89 -14.58
C ALA A 53 -14.45 -4.81 -15.66
N LYS A 54 -15.52 -4.38 -16.29
CA LYS A 54 -16.30 -5.21 -17.22
C LYS A 54 -16.68 -6.54 -16.56
N ASP A 55 -16.20 -7.65 -17.10
CA ASP A 55 -16.55 -8.99 -16.63
C ASP A 55 -15.55 -9.57 -15.64
N VAL A 56 -14.55 -8.81 -15.26
CA VAL A 56 -13.48 -9.29 -14.38
C VAL A 56 -13.49 -8.54 -13.06
N LYS A 57 -13.37 -9.28 -11.98
CA LYS A 57 -13.18 -8.70 -10.66
C LYS A 57 -11.72 -8.77 -10.29
N TYR A 58 -11.18 -7.62 -9.95
CA TYR A 58 -9.84 -7.49 -9.41
C TYR A 58 -9.91 -7.35 -7.90
N ARG A 59 -9.09 -8.09 -7.18
CA ARG A 59 -8.98 -7.97 -5.73
C ARG A 59 -7.70 -7.23 -5.39
N PHE A 60 -7.81 -6.22 -4.56
CA PHE A 60 -6.65 -5.52 -4.04
C PHE A 60 -6.46 -5.78 -2.55
N SER A 61 -5.21 -5.78 -2.12
CA SER A 61 -4.82 -5.93 -0.72
C SER A 61 -3.62 -5.06 -0.39
N ASP A 62 -3.44 -4.82 0.88
CA ASP A 62 -2.31 -4.08 1.42
C ASP A 62 -2.14 -2.68 0.81
N ALA A 63 -3.24 -2.04 0.46
CA ALA A 63 -3.19 -0.72 -0.14
C ALA A 63 -2.76 0.35 0.88
N GLU A 64 -1.78 1.13 0.51
CA GLU A 64 -1.27 2.24 1.31
C GLU A 64 -1.05 3.47 0.46
N LEU A 65 -1.31 4.64 1.04
CA LEU A 65 -1.06 5.93 0.41
C LEU A 65 0.00 6.67 1.19
N VAL A 66 1.06 7.06 0.51
CA VAL A 66 2.15 7.83 1.08
C VAL A 66 2.36 9.09 0.25
N MET A 67 2.63 10.18 0.91
CA MET A 67 3.10 11.41 0.25
C MET A 67 4.60 11.51 0.38
N ASP A 68 5.28 11.60 -0.74
CA ASP A 68 6.72 11.77 -0.79
C ASP A 68 7.07 12.95 -1.70
N ASN A 69 7.58 14.02 -1.11
CA ASN A 69 7.99 15.22 -1.84
C ASN A 69 6.94 15.76 -2.83
N GLY A 70 5.69 15.80 -2.42
CA GLY A 70 4.61 16.30 -3.26
C GLY A 70 4.05 15.28 -4.25
N VAL A 71 4.47 14.05 -4.17
CA VAL A 71 3.95 12.95 -4.99
C VAL A 71 3.11 12.02 -4.12
N ALA A 72 1.88 11.80 -4.52
CA ALA A 72 1.04 10.78 -3.91
C ALA A 72 1.42 9.42 -4.51
N ILE A 73 1.80 8.48 -3.68
CA ILE A 73 2.20 7.15 -4.09
C ILE A 73 1.27 6.14 -3.42
N ILE A 74 0.57 5.36 -4.22
CA ILE A 74 -0.29 4.29 -3.72
C ILE A 74 0.35 2.96 -4.08
N THR A 75 0.63 2.17 -3.08
CA THR A 75 1.16 0.81 -3.25
C THR A 75 0.14 -0.21 -2.80
N GLY A 76 0.28 -1.42 -3.28
CA GLY A 76 -0.59 -2.54 -2.90
C GLY A 76 -0.40 -3.70 -3.85
N LYS A 77 -1.25 -4.70 -3.68
CA LYS A 77 -1.25 -5.89 -4.53
C LYS A 77 -2.61 -6.04 -5.20
N LEU A 78 -2.60 -6.37 -6.47
CA LEU A 78 -3.79 -6.58 -7.27
C LEU A 78 -3.75 -7.98 -7.89
N SER A 79 -4.87 -8.68 -7.90
CA SER A 79 -4.98 -9.99 -8.54
C SER A 79 -6.36 -10.17 -9.18
N HIS A 80 -6.48 -11.07 -10.15
CA HIS A 80 -7.75 -11.46 -10.74
C HIS A 80 -7.77 -12.96 -11.06
N ASN A 81 -8.96 -13.49 -11.28
CA ASN A 81 -9.16 -14.88 -11.64
C ASN A 81 -9.65 -15.08 -13.08
N GLY A 82 -9.67 -14.04 -13.86
CA GLY A 82 -10.07 -14.05 -15.26
C GLY A 82 -8.96 -14.48 -16.20
N PRO A 83 -9.19 -14.35 -17.52
CA PRO A 83 -8.18 -14.66 -18.52
C PRO A 83 -7.01 -13.67 -18.46
N VAL A 84 -5.94 -14.00 -19.15
CA VAL A 84 -4.78 -13.11 -19.29
C VAL A 84 -5.22 -11.75 -19.79
N LYS A 85 -4.73 -10.71 -19.16
CA LYS A 85 -5.00 -9.32 -19.51
C LYS A 85 -3.72 -8.64 -19.96
N LYS A 86 -3.84 -7.76 -20.94
CA LYS A 86 -2.69 -7.00 -21.48
C LYS A 86 -2.93 -5.52 -21.36
N ASN A 87 -1.85 -4.78 -21.20
CA ASN A 87 -1.85 -3.31 -21.15
C ASN A 87 -2.88 -2.75 -20.17
N LEU A 88 -2.86 -3.28 -18.96
CA LEU A 88 -3.75 -2.80 -17.92
C LEU A 88 -3.25 -1.49 -17.32
N VAL A 89 -4.16 -0.57 -17.13
CA VAL A 89 -3.92 0.69 -16.45
C VAL A 89 -4.82 0.79 -15.24
N LEU A 90 -4.21 0.95 -14.08
CA LEU A 90 -4.90 1.24 -12.83
C LEU A 90 -4.96 2.75 -12.64
N ARG A 91 -6.14 3.29 -12.37
CA ARG A 91 -6.35 4.70 -12.03
C ARG A 91 -7.12 4.80 -10.74
N VAL A 92 -6.52 5.46 -9.76
CA VAL A 92 -7.11 5.64 -8.43
C VAL A 92 -7.43 7.10 -8.22
N PRO A 93 -8.71 7.46 -8.02
CA PRO A 93 -9.07 8.86 -7.81
C PRO A 93 -8.56 9.36 -6.47
N CYS A 94 -7.99 10.55 -6.48
CA CYS A 94 -7.45 11.20 -5.31
C CYS A 94 -8.12 12.55 -5.07
N GLN A 95 -8.25 12.91 -3.82
CA GLN A 95 -8.98 14.10 -3.36
C GLN A 95 -8.11 14.98 -2.49
N ASP A 96 -8.45 16.27 -2.48
CA ASP A 96 -7.87 17.25 -1.58
C ASP A 96 -8.51 17.21 -0.18
N LYS A 97 -8.17 18.17 0.65
CA LYS A 97 -8.71 18.29 2.02
C LYS A 97 -10.22 18.55 2.06
N ASP A 98 -10.78 19.08 1.00
CA ASP A 98 -12.20 19.42 0.91
C ASP A 98 -13.02 18.34 0.20
N GLY A 99 -12.38 17.25 -0.20
CA GLY A 99 -13.01 16.11 -0.87
C GLY A 99 -13.19 16.28 -2.37
N HIS A 100 -12.59 17.30 -2.97
CA HIS A 100 -12.65 17.47 -4.41
C HIS A 100 -11.62 16.56 -5.10
N GLU A 101 -12.04 15.90 -6.16
CA GLU A 101 -11.12 15.10 -6.96
C GLU A 101 -10.15 16.01 -7.70
N ILE A 102 -8.86 15.78 -7.48
CA ILE A 102 -7.79 16.60 -8.02
C ILE A 102 -6.86 15.85 -8.96
N GLY A 103 -7.17 14.62 -9.25
CA GLY A 103 -6.43 13.79 -10.19
C GLY A 103 -6.53 12.32 -9.86
N MET A 104 -5.87 11.51 -10.68
CA MET A 104 -5.82 10.08 -10.53
C MET A 104 -4.38 9.59 -10.45
N ALA A 105 -4.08 8.80 -9.43
CA ALA A 105 -2.82 8.08 -9.36
C ALA A 105 -2.86 6.90 -10.33
N THR A 106 -1.81 6.72 -11.10
CA THR A 106 -1.80 5.78 -12.22
C THR A 106 -0.61 4.84 -12.15
N ASP A 107 -0.84 3.58 -12.47
CA ASP A 107 0.19 2.57 -12.71
C ASP A 107 -0.22 1.66 -13.86
N ARG A 108 0.74 0.94 -14.46
CA ARG A 108 0.53 0.10 -15.64
C ARG A 108 1.23 -1.24 -15.47
N ILE A 109 0.64 -2.26 -16.09
CA ILE A 109 1.30 -3.54 -16.30
C ILE A 109 1.04 -4.02 -17.72
N GLU A 110 2.09 -4.49 -18.39
CA GLU A 110 1.97 -4.95 -19.78
C GLU A 110 1.15 -6.21 -19.92
N GLN A 111 1.30 -7.14 -19.00
CA GLN A 111 0.57 -8.39 -19.00
C GLN A 111 0.33 -8.88 -17.58
N MET A 112 -0.85 -9.38 -17.34
CA MET A 112 -1.25 -9.93 -16.05
C MET A 112 -1.91 -11.29 -16.26
N GLU A 113 -1.27 -12.32 -15.72
CA GLU A 113 -1.75 -13.69 -15.79
C GLU A 113 -2.86 -13.95 -14.76
N LYS A 114 -3.60 -15.02 -14.98
CA LYS A 114 -4.60 -15.47 -14.01
C LYS A 114 -3.93 -15.80 -12.68
N TYR A 115 -4.49 -15.27 -11.59
CA TYR A 115 -3.97 -15.40 -10.23
C TYR A 115 -2.60 -14.76 -9.97
N GLN A 116 -2.02 -14.09 -10.94
CA GLN A 116 -0.81 -13.31 -10.72
C GLN A 116 -1.09 -12.17 -9.75
N LYS A 117 -0.12 -11.87 -8.90
CA LYS A 117 -0.18 -10.69 -8.04
C LYS A 117 0.66 -9.58 -8.66
N TRP A 118 -0.01 -8.50 -8.99
CA TRP A 118 0.65 -7.29 -9.45
C TRP A 118 0.88 -6.37 -8.25
N GLU A 119 2.15 -6.15 -7.92
CA GLU A 119 2.52 -5.15 -6.92
C GLU A 119 2.55 -3.80 -7.62
N PHE A 120 1.46 -3.07 -7.50
CA PHE A 120 1.32 -1.79 -8.17
C PHE A 120 1.91 -0.65 -7.35
N LYS A 121 2.32 0.40 -8.06
CA LYS A 121 2.82 1.65 -7.48
C LYS A 121 2.27 2.82 -8.27
N ALA A 122 1.04 3.16 -8.01
CA ALA A 122 0.36 4.26 -8.69
C ALA A 122 0.81 5.62 -8.15
N LYS A 123 1.06 6.57 -9.03
CA LYS A 123 1.59 7.89 -8.67
C LYS A 123 0.72 9.00 -9.21
N LEU A 124 0.61 10.07 -8.42
CA LEU A 124 0.03 11.34 -8.81
C LEU A 124 0.90 12.47 -8.28
N TYR A 125 1.39 13.31 -9.19
CA TYR A 125 2.24 14.44 -8.85
C TYR A 125 1.38 15.64 -8.46
N ASN A 126 0.91 15.64 -7.23
CA ASN A 126 0.10 16.71 -6.67
C ASN A 126 0.26 16.75 -5.15
N PRO A 127 0.82 17.83 -4.58
CA PRO A 127 1.03 17.94 -3.15
C PRO A 127 -0.24 18.12 -2.32
N ASP A 128 -1.35 18.46 -2.95
CA ASP A 128 -2.61 18.71 -2.25
C ASP A 128 -3.42 17.44 -1.95
N VAL A 129 -2.96 16.30 -2.41
CA VAL A 129 -3.63 15.03 -2.15
C VAL A 129 -3.70 14.74 -0.65
N ARG A 130 -4.88 14.45 -0.18
CA ARG A 130 -5.14 14.05 1.21
C ARG A 130 -5.67 12.64 1.35
N THR A 131 -6.46 12.22 0.38
CA THR A 131 -7.10 10.91 0.38
C THR A 131 -7.14 10.35 -1.03
N CYS A 132 -6.97 9.05 -1.19
CA CYS A 132 -7.24 8.35 -2.44
C CYS A 132 -8.18 7.18 -2.15
N LYS A 133 -9.03 6.84 -3.11
CA LYS A 133 -10.08 5.85 -2.89
C LYS A 133 -9.87 4.63 -3.78
N MET A 134 -9.25 3.61 -3.24
CA MET A 134 -9.04 2.34 -3.96
C MET A 134 -10.35 1.67 -4.37
N THR A 135 -11.41 1.82 -3.59
CA THR A 135 -12.71 1.23 -3.91
C THR A 135 -13.39 1.88 -5.12
N GLU A 136 -12.96 3.08 -5.49
CA GLU A 136 -13.44 3.80 -6.67
C GLU A 136 -12.44 3.73 -7.83
N ALA A 137 -11.38 2.97 -7.69
CA ALA A 137 -10.38 2.82 -8.72
C ALA A 137 -10.94 2.18 -9.98
N LYS A 138 -10.34 2.51 -11.11
CA LYS A 138 -10.71 1.99 -12.42
C LYS A 138 -9.55 1.21 -13.01
N ILE A 139 -9.85 0.10 -13.65
CA ILE A 139 -8.87 -0.69 -14.40
C ILE A 139 -9.36 -0.77 -15.83
N THR A 140 -8.52 -0.38 -16.76
CA THR A 140 -8.82 -0.40 -18.20
C THR A 140 -7.71 -1.10 -18.96
N GLU A 141 -8.08 -1.73 -20.07
CA GLU A 141 -7.11 -2.25 -21.03
C GLU A 141 -6.90 -1.16 -22.09
N GLU A 142 -5.67 -0.73 -22.27
CA GLU A 142 -5.31 0.26 -23.29
C GLU A 142 -4.69 -0.44 -24.49
N ASN A 143 -5.25 -0.19 -25.68
CA ASN A 143 -4.65 -0.67 -26.91
C ASN A 143 -3.55 0.31 -27.30
N ILE A 144 -2.33 -0.16 -27.31
CA ILE A 144 -1.16 0.65 -27.69
C ILE A 144 -1.21 1.01 -29.17
N ASP A 145 -1.92 0.21 -29.96
CA ASP A 145 -1.98 0.39 -31.40
C ASP A 145 -2.78 1.63 -31.85
N GLU A 146 -3.56 2.22 -30.98
CA GLU A 146 -4.31 3.45 -31.31
C GLU A 146 -3.53 4.75 -31.04
N ILE A 147 -2.33 4.65 -30.45
CA ILE A 147 -1.54 5.82 -30.07
C ILE A 147 -0.42 6.11 -31.10
N LEU A 148 -0.23 5.22 -32.02
CA LEU A 148 0.73 5.37 -33.11
C LEU A 148 0.03 5.77 -34.40
#